data_b33bfad658a8199724dcdfb11da2d6d2
#
_entry.id   b33bfad658a8199724dcdfb11da2d6d2
#
_cell.length_a   1.000
_cell.length_b   1.000
_cell.length_c   1.000
_cell.angle_alpha   90.00
_cell.angle_beta   90.00
_cell.angle_gamma   90.00
#
_symmetry.space_group_name_H-M   'P 1'
#
loop_
_entity.id
_entity.type
_entity.pdbx_description
1 polymer ?
#
loop_
_entity_poly.entity_id
_entity_poly.type
_entity_poly.pdbx_seq_one_letter_code
_entity_poly.pdbx_strand_id
1 'polypeptide(L)'
;MGILFSCFCAKESMAQNQFIVEGINYQVQDETKVVVAKIDGFDYYGDIVIPEQVTTVDSNTYSVVGIKAGAFGHCDCLKSIKLPNTLEFIGTGAFSKCDNLKSITLPNSVTSIESFAFSDCPKLAQIIIPNNVEKITQQCFRGCTSLTSVTFGTGVKQIEKNAFSNCTALVSVKIPANVESIKDDAFAGCSKLQTVSIANSNMKYTDYAFNKTPYFKAHSKRTNSSSSSSNSKKRKNTVVY
;
A
#
# COMPACT_ATOMS: atom_id res chain seq x y z
N MET A 1 -19.10 26.77 14.56
CA MET A 1 -18.87 27.86 13.60
C MET A 1 -18.82 27.21 12.23
N GLY A 2 -19.98 27.22 11.54
CA GLY A 2 -20.20 26.45 10.33
C GLY A 2 -19.44 27.05 9.15
N ILE A 3 -18.69 26.20 8.45
CA ILE A 3 -18.10 26.55 7.16
C ILE A 3 -19.20 26.37 6.13
N LEU A 4 -19.66 27.48 5.57
CA LEU A 4 -20.55 27.53 4.43
C LEU A 4 -19.86 26.79 3.24
N PHE A 5 -20.33 25.59 2.97
CA PHE A 5 -20.16 25.02 1.63
C PHE A 5 -21.14 25.76 0.70
N SER A 6 -20.60 26.73 -0.05
CA SER A 6 -21.35 27.30 -1.16
C SER A 6 -21.68 26.17 -2.13
N CYS A 7 -22.96 26.04 -2.37
CA CYS A 7 -23.57 25.18 -3.36
C CYS A 7 -22.82 25.32 -4.70
N PHE A 8 -21.90 24.38 -4.98
CA PHE A 8 -21.38 24.21 -6.33
C PHE A 8 -22.45 23.43 -7.10
N CYS A 9 -23.32 24.16 -7.75
CA CYS A 9 -24.23 23.62 -8.76
C CYS A 9 -23.43 22.72 -9.70
N ALA A 10 -23.90 21.49 -9.87
CA ALA A 10 -23.41 20.53 -10.84
C ALA A 10 -23.26 21.21 -12.21
N LYS A 11 -22.01 21.46 -12.63
CA LYS A 11 -21.73 21.73 -14.04
C LYS A 11 -21.79 20.38 -14.75
N GLU A 12 -22.85 20.20 -15.52
CA GLU A 12 -22.96 19.17 -16.55
C GLU A 12 -21.80 19.30 -17.54
N SER A 13 -20.76 18.55 -17.35
CA SER A 13 -19.82 18.02 -18.34
C SER A 13 -18.80 17.10 -17.69
N MET A 14 -19.23 16.24 -16.79
CA MET A 14 -18.44 15.07 -16.38
C MET A 14 -18.82 13.89 -17.28
N ALA A 15 -17.84 13.09 -17.70
CA ALA A 15 -18.08 11.84 -18.41
C ALA A 15 -19.26 11.11 -17.78
N GLN A 16 -20.16 10.57 -18.55
CA GLN A 16 -21.53 10.10 -18.22
C GLN A 16 -21.71 9.16 -17.00
N ASN A 17 -20.67 8.91 -16.19
CA ASN A 17 -20.69 7.96 -15.10
C ASN A 17 -19.98 8.46 -13.83
N GLN A 18 -19.92 9.76 -13.57
CA GLN A 18 -19.32 10.30 -12.35
C GLN A 18 -20.26 11.29 -11.65
N PHE A 19 -20.17 11.31 -10.32
CA PHE A 19 -20.92 12.26 -9.49
C PHE A 19 -20.15 12.60 -8.21
N ILE A 20 -20.49 13.71 -7.57
CA ILE A 20 -19.85 14.15 -6.32
C ILE A 20 -20.88 14.13 -5.20
N VAL A 21 -20.52 13.47 -4.09
CA VAL A 21 -21.27 13.50 -2.83
C VAL A 21 -20.31 13.91 -1.73
N GLU A 22 -20.67 14.91 -0.92
CA GLU A 22 -19.88 15.42 0.19
C GLU A 22 -18.42 15.75 -0.18
N GLY A 23 -18.21 16.27 -1.40
CA GLY A 23 -16.88 16.64 -1.89
C GLY A 23 -16.01 15.48 -2.36
N ILE A 24 -16.54 14.26 -2.41
CA ILE A 24 -15.85 13.08 -2.91
C ILE A 24 -16.43 12.70 -4.27
N ASN A 25 -15.55 12.49 -5.24
CA ASN A 25 -15.92 12.08 -6.59
C ASN A 25 -16.04 10.56 -6.68
N TYR A 26 -17.17 10.09 -7.18
CA TYR A 26 -17.46 8.67 -7.38
C TYR A 26 -17.65 8.39 -8.87
N GLN A 27 -17.10 7.27 -9.32
CA GLN A 27 -17.32 6.76 -10.67
C GLN A 27 -18.13 5.48 -10.61
N VAL A 28 -19.23 5.44 -11.35
CA VAL A 28 -20.07 4.26 -11.48
C VAL A 28 -19.32 3.13 -12.17
N GLN A 29 -19.34 1.95 -11.58
CA GLN A 29 -18.78 0.72 -12.15
C GLN A 29 -19.88 -0.14 -12.78
N ASP A 30 -21.00 -0.29 -12.07
CA ASP A 30 -22.19 -1.01 -12.51
C ASP A 30 -23.46 -0.42 -11.83
N GLU A 31 -24.59 -1.08 -11.96
CA GLU A 31 -25.88 -0.62 -11.44
C GLU A 31 -25.90 -0.46 -9.91
N THR A 32 -24.96 -1.06 -9.18
CA THR A 32 -24.93 -1.14 -7.70
C THR A 32 -23.64 -0.69 -7.07
N LYS A 33 -22.57 -0.48 -7.85
CA LYS A 33 -21.22 -0.26 -7.35
C LYS A 33 -20.59 0.99 -7.91
N VAL A 34 -19.85 1.71 -7.05
CA VAL A 34 -19.01 2.86 -7.39
C VAL A 34 -17.63 2.71 -6.81
N VAL A 35 -16.69 3.45 -7.39
CA VAL A 35 -15.33 3.63 -6.88
C VAL A 35 -15.05 5.10 -6.64
N VAL A 36 -14.23 5.41 -5.64
CA VAL A 36 -13.72 6.76 -5.44
C VAL A 36 -12.72 7.09 -6.54
N ALA A 37 -12.87 8.25 -7.16
CA ALA A 37 -12.03 8.73 -8.25
C ALA A 37 -11.43 10.10 -7.91
N LYS A 38 -10.37 10.48 -8.62
CA LYS A 38 -9.78 11.82 -8.52
C LYS A 38 -10.75 12.87 -9.04
N ILE A 39 -10.71 14.05 -8.43
CA ILE A 39 -11.34 15.27 -8.99
C ILE A 39 -10.26 16.01 -9.77
N ASP A 40 -10.48 16.28 -11.06
CA ASP A 40 -9.53 17.02 -11.87
C ASP A 40 -9.36 18.45 -11.36
N GLY A 41 -8.11 18.84 -11.10
CA GLY A 41 -7.76 20.17 -10.61
C GLY A 41 -7.98 20.39 -9.11
N PHE A 42 -8.37 19.37 -8.35
CA PHE A 42 -8.54 19.46 -6.90
C PHE A 42 -7.86 18.30 -6.19
N ASP A 43 -7.21 18.59 -5.06
CA ASP A 43 -6.65 17.60 -4.17
C ASP A 43 -7.53 17.45 -2.92
N TYR A 44 -7.71 16.23 -2.49
CA TYR A 44 -8.38 15.94 -1.23
C TYR A 44 -7.52 16.37 -0.04
N TYR A 45 -8.12 16.95 0.99
CA TYR A 45 -7.40 17.48 2.15
C TYR A 45 -8.12 17.18 3.47
N GLY A 46 -7.36 17.24 4.57
CA GLY A 46 -7.88 17.07 5.92
C GLY A 46 -8.17 15.62 6.28
N ASP A 47 -9.28 15.43 6.98
CA ASP A 47 -9.75 14.13 7.43
C ASP A 47 -10.95 13.71 6.57
N ILE A 48 -10.85 12.56 5.92
CA ILE A 48 -11.85 12.05 4.98
C ILE A 48 -12.50 10.79 5.54
N VAL A 49 -13.81 10.68 5.35
CA VAL A 49 -14.57 9.45 5.63
C VAL A 49 -15.23 9.00 4.34
N ILE A 50 -14.86 7.82 3.86
CA ILE A 50 -15.53 7.17 2.73
C ILE A 50 -16.66 6.30 3.30
N PRO A 51 -17.93 6.56 2.96
CA PRO A 51 -19.06 5.76 3.44
C PRO A 51 -19.12 4.40 2.73
N GLU A 52 -19.85 3.43 3.31
CA GLU A 52 -20.10 2.14 2.67
C GLU A 52 -21.02 2.26 1.46
N GLN A 53 -21.94 3.23 1.49
CA GLN A 53 -22.88 3.50 0.42
C GLN A 53 -23.02 4.99 0.19
N VAL A 54 -23.31 5.36 -1.05
CA VAL A 54 -23.62 6.73 -1.47
C VAL A 54 -24.91 6.75 -2.26
N THR A 55 -25.74 7.78 -2.01
CA THR A 55 -26.99 7.98 -2.72
C THR A 55 -26.92 9.25 -3.56
N THR A 56 -27.27 9.15 -4.83
CA THR A 56 -27.33 10.29 -5.75
C THR A 56 -28.60 11.11 -5.52
N VAL A 57 -28.67 12.29 -6.13
CA VAL A 57 -29.85 13.16 -6.10
C VAL A 57 -31.10 12.48 -6.70
N ASP A 58 -30.91 11.57 -7.64
CA ASP A 58 -31.98 10.77 -8.26
C ASP A 58 -32.35 9.52 -7.43
N SER A 59 -31.91 9.47 -6.18
CA SER A 59 -32.22 8.39 -5.23
C SER A 59 -31.61 7.01 -5.59
N ASN A 60 -30.65 6.95 -6.51
CA ASN A 60 -29.90 5.72 -6.77
C ASN A 60 -28.85 5.52 -5.67
N THR A 61 -28.81 4.34 -5.06
CA THR A 61 -27.87 4.00 -4.00
C THR A 61 -26.84 3.00 -4.51
N TYR A 62 -25.55 3.32 -4.27
CA TYR A 62 -24.42 2.52 -4.71
C TYR A 62 -23.53 2.12 -3.54
N SER A 63 -22.98 0.91 -3.57
CA SER A 63 -21.95 0.44 -2.65
C SER A 63 -20.58 0.95 -3.09
N VAL A 64 -19.78 1.47 -2.16
CA VAL A 64 -18.41 1.94 -2.46
C VAL A 64 -17.47 0.77 -2.32
N VAL A 65 -16.95 0.28 -3.46
CA VAL A 65 -16.16 -0.97 -3.50
C VAL A 65 -14.69 -0.79 -3.82
N GLY A 66 -14.24 0.41 -4.19
CA GLY A 66 -12.84 0.60 -4.58
C GLY A 66 -12.36 2.03 -4.52
N ILE A 67 -11.05 2.16 -4.48
CA ILE A 67 -10.33 3.42 -4.70
C ILE A 67 -9.63 3.31 -6.05
N LYS A 68 -9.98 4.18 -6.99
CA LYS A 68 -9.43 4.19 -8.35
C LYS A 68 -7.94 4.56 -8.36
N ALA A 69 -7.25 4.19 -9.43
CA ALA A 69 -5.87 4.58 -9.64
C ALA A 69 -5.68 6.10 -9.48
N GLY A 70 -4.71 6.50 -8.66
CA GLY A 70 -4.36 7.89 -8.39
C GLY A 70 -5.43 8.73 -7.69
N ALA A 71 -6.53 8.15 -7.17
CA ALA A 71 -7.66 8.90 -6.62
C ALA A 71 -7.24 9.92 -5.55
N PHE A 72 -6.34 9.56 -4.65
CA PHE A 72 -5.74 10.44 -3.64
C PHE A 72 -4.26 10.71 -3.91
N GLY A 73 -3.75 10.37 -5.08
CA GLY A 73 -2.34 10.60 -5.43
C GLY A 73 -2.00 12.09 -5.38
N HIS A 74 -0.86 12.42 -4.72
CA HIS A 74 -0.39 13.80 -4.49
C HIS A 74 -1.30 14.65 -3.60
N CYS A 75 -2.16 14.03 -2.77
CA CYS A 75 -2.95 14.75 -1.78
C CYS A 75 -2.09 15.10 -0.55
N ASP A 76 -1.21 16.07 -0.70
CA ASP A 76 -0.20 16.43 0.32
C ASP A 76 -0.84 16.89 1.65
N CYS A 77 -2.07 17.41 1.59
CA CYS A 77 -2.81 17.87 2.77
C CYS A 77 -3.78 16.83 3.35
N LEU A 78 -3.82 15.59 2.83
CA LEU A 78 -4.62 14.50 3.39
C LEU A 78 -3.99 14.03 4.71
N LYS A 79 -4.73 14.18 5.81
CA LYS A 79 -4.25 13.85 7.18
C LYS A 79 -4.63 12.44 7.61
N SER A 80 -5.87 12.10 7.42
CA SER A 80 -6.42 10.76 7.71
C SER A 80 -7.52 10.40 6.73
N ILE A 81 -7.75 9.11 6.58
CA ILE A 81 -8.86 8.58 5.79
C ILE A 81 -9.43 7.34 6.46
N LYS A 82 -10.76 7.32 6.61
CA LYS A 82 -11.50 6.14 7.04
C LYS A 82 -12.09 5.46 5.81
N LEU A 83 -11.74 4.19 5.62
CA LEU A 83 -12.20 3.36 4.51
C LEU A 83 -13.40 2.50 4.93
N PRO A 84 -14.37 2.24 4.03
CA PRO A 84 -15.54 1.41 4.32
C PRO A 84 -15.22 -0.09 4.31
N ASN A 85 -16.00 -0.88 5.02
CA ASN A 85 -15.84 -2.34 5.03
C ASN A 85 -16.33 -3.03 3.75
N THR A 86 -16.91 -2.29 2.82
CA THR A 86 -17.29 -2.75 1.48
C THR A 86 -16.14 -2.68 0.47
N LEU A 87 -14.97 -2.09 0.87
CA LEU A 87 -13.85 -1.85 -0.05
C LEU A 87 -13.18 -3.16 -0.46
N GLU A 88 -13.13 -3.46 -1.75
CA GLU A 88 -12.55 -4.66 -2.33
C GLU A 88 -11.11 -4.44 -2.83
N PHE A 89 -10.79 -3.22 -3.34
CA PHE A 89 -9.46 -2.93 -3.90
C PHE A 89 -9.00 -1.49 -3.72
N ILE A 90 -7.68 -1.32 -3.78
CA ILE A 90 -6.98 -0.03 -3.80
C ILE A 90 -6.13 0.03 -5.06
N GLY A 91 -6.43 0.94 -5.97
CA GLY A 91 -5.84 1.05 -7.30
C GLY A 91 -4.40 1.57 -7.31
N THR A 92 -3.77 1.49 -8.48
CA THR A 92 -2.39 1.92 -8.71
C THR A 92 -2.16 3.36 -8.28
N GLY A 93 -1.17 3.59 -7.42
CA GLY A 93 -0.81 4.93 -6.92
C GLY A 93 -1.93 5.66 -6.18
N ALA A 94 -2.96 4.95 -5.70
CA ALA A 94 -4.16 5.55 -5.11
C ALA A 94 -3.88 6.56 -4.00
N PHE A 95 -2.83 6.34 -3.20
CA PHE A 95 -2.35 7.23 -2.14
C PHE A 95 -0.87 7.62 -2.32
N SER A 96 -0.34 7.50 -3.54
CA SER A 96 1.06 7.86 -3.78
C SER A 96 1.32 9.33 -3.44
N LYS A 97 2.42 9.61 -2.73
CA LYS A 97 2.85 10.97 -2.34
C LYS A 97 1.81 11.71 -1.49
N CYS A 98 1.15 11.00 -0.58
CA CYS A 98 0.34 11.62 0.47
C CYS A 98 1.24 12.02 1.64
N ASP A 99 1.85 13.20 1.57
CA ASP A 99 2.94 13.62 2.48
C ASP A 99 2.53 13.72 3.95
N ASN A 100 1.25 13.93 4.21
CA ASN A 100 0.73 14.10 5.56
C ASN A 100 -0.07 12.89 6.10
N LEU A 101 -0.22 11.82 5.31
CA LEU A 101 -0.93 10.62 5.74
C LEU A 101 -0.10 9.84 6.78
N LYS A 102 -0.52 9.89 8.04
CA LYS A 102 0.20 9.27 9.18
C LYS A 102 -0.18 7.81 9.41
N SER A 103 -1.43 7.49 9.17
CA SER A 103 -1.98 6.15 9.38
C SER A 103 -3.17 5.91 8.46
N ILE A 104 -3.38 4.65 8.12
CA ILE A 104 -4.54 4.17 7.40
C ILE A 104 -4.87 2.77 7.90
N THR A 105 -6.16 2.49 8.10
CA THR A 105 -6.65 1.15 8.43
C THR A 105 -7.27 0.55 7.18
N LEU A 106 -6.70 -0.55 6.72
CA LEU A 106 -7.21 -1.29 5.57
C LEU A 106 -8.25 -2.30 6.07
N PRO A 107 -9.49 -2.27 5.56
CA PRO A 107 -10.51 -3.22 5.97
C PRO A 107 -10.21 -4.65 5.45
N ASN A 108 -10.70 -5.67 6.15
CA ASN A 108 -10.46 -7.07 5.78
C ASN A 108 -11.15 -7.48 4.46
N SER A 109 -12.07 -6.69 3.95
CA SER A 109 -12.68 -6.87 2.64
C SER A 109 -11.72 -6.64 1.48
N VAL A 110 -10.62 -5.88 1.70
CA VAL A 110 -9.63 -5.61 0.65
C VAL A 110 -8.90 -6.89 0.26
N THR A 111 -8.97 -7.22 -1.04
CA THR A 111 -8.32 -8.38 -1.65
C THR A 111 -7.13 -7.99 -2.52
N SER A 112 -7.08 -6.75 -3.03
CA SER A 112 -5.95 -6.27 -3.81
C SER A 112 -5.51 -4.85 -3.44
N ILE A 113 -4.18 -4.65 -3.43
CA ILE A 113 -3.52 -3.37 -3.29
C ILE A 113 -2.54 -3.27 -4.45
N GLU A 114 -2.80 -2.35 -5.37
CA GLU A 114 -2.08 -2.27 -6.62
C GLU A 114 -0.72 -1.55 -6.49
N SER A 115 0.08 -1.61 -7.56
CA SER A 115 1.43 -1.05 -7.58
C SER A 115 1.44 0.43 -7.20
N PHE A 116 2.47 0.85 -6.46
CA PHE A 116 2.66 2.23 -5.99
C PHE A 116 1.56 2.76 -5.05
N ALA A 117 0.60 1.95 -4.60
CA ALA A 117 -0.60 2.43 -3.90
C ALA A 117 -0.30 3.39 -2.74
N PHE A 118 0.78 3.18 -2.00
CA PHE A 118 1.26 4.02 -0.91
C PHE A 118 2.72 4.47 -1.10
N SER A 119 3.19 4.51 -2.36
CA SER A 119 4.57 4.94 -2.63
C SER A 119 4.79 6.38 -2.18
N ASP A 120 5.94 6.62 -1.56
CA ASP A 120 6.38 7.93 -1.13
C ASP A 120 5.39 8.64 -0.19
N CYS A 121 4.85 7.89 0.82
CA CYS A 121 4.08 8.42 1.96
C CYS A 121 5.02 8.57 3.18
N PRO A 122 5.75 9.69 3.32
CA PRO A 122 6.86 9.78 4.28
C PRO A 122 6.43 9.76 5.75
N LYS A 123 5.17 10.08 6.06
CA LYS A 123 4.65 10.09 7.45
C LYS A 123 3.91 8.81 7.82
N LEU A 124 3.71 7.87 6.90
CA LEU A 124 3.05 6.60 7.20
C LEU A 124 3.92 5.77 8.16
N ALA A 125 3.46 5.61 9.41
CA ALA A 125 4.27 5.03 10.48
C ALA A 125 4.11 3.52 10.63
N GLN A 126 2.94 2.98 10.29
CA GLN A 126 2.63 1.56 10.40
C GLN A 126 1.61 1.13 9.35
N ILE A 127 1.65 -0.14 8.98
CA ILE A 127 0.65 -0.75 8.10
C ILE A 127 0.34 -2.18 8.53
N ILE A 128 -0.95 -2.52 8.51
CA ILE A 128 -1.46 -3.88 8.67
C ILE A 128 -2.05 -4.29 7.33
N ILE A 129 -1.49 -5.32 6.72
CA ILE A 129 -1.97 -5.88 5.46
C ILE A 129 -3.12 -6.84 5.77
N PRO A 130 -4.29 -6.70 5.15
CA PRO A 130 -5.43 -7.56 5.35
C PRO A 130 -5.16 -9.03 4.99
N ASN A 131 -5.90 -9.94 5.62
CA ASN A 131 -5.70 -11.38 5.43
C ASN A 131 -6.04 -11.88 4.02
N ASN A 132 -6.87 -11.17 3.28
CA ASN A 132 -7.29 -11.54 1.93
C ASN A 132 -6.36 -11.01 0.82
N VAL A 133 -5.32 -10.24 1.18
CA VAL A 133 -4.33 -9.73 0.22
C VAL A 133 -3.26 -10.80 -0.01
N GLU A 134 -3.14 -11.29 -1.24
CA GLU A 134 -2.16 -12.34 -1.59
C GLU A 134 -0.79 -11.78 -1.98
N LYS A 135 -0.72 -10.55 -2.46
CA LYS A 135 0.53 -9.94 -2.97
C LYS A 135 0.73 -8.54 -2.43
N ILE A 136 1.93 -8.26 -1.96
CA ILE A 136 2.39 -6.89 -1.83
C ILE A 136 3.02 -6.51 -3.16
N THR A 137 2.31 -5.69 -3.91
CA THR A 137 2.65 -5.36 -5.30
C THR A 137 3.90 -4.49 -5.43
N GLN A 138 4.37 -4.30 -6.66
CA GLN A 138 5.58 -3.55 -6.95
C GLN A 138 5.50 -2.13 -6.40
N GLN A 139 6.55 -1.72 -5.65
CA GLN A 139 6.72 -0.38 -5.08
C GLN A 139 5.56 0.10 -4.20
N CYS A 140 4.72 -0.83 -3.69
CA CYS A 140 3.50 -0.50 -2.96
C CYS A 140 3.73 0.47 -1.79
N PHE A 141 4.79 0.27 -1.01
CA PHE A 141 5.20 1.10 0.14
C PHE A 141 6.61 1.69 -0.02
N ARG A 142 7.09 1.81 -1.27
CA ARG A 142 8.40 2.41 -1.53
C ARG A 142 8.46 3.83 -0.95
N GLY A 143 9.55 4.18 -0.27
CA GLY A 143 9.76 5.54 0.23
C GLY A 143 8.91 5.94 1.43
N CYS A 144 8.22 5.01 2.10
CA CYS A 144 7.55 5.25 3.38
C CYS A 144 8.61 5.41 4.49
N THR A 145 9.25 6.56 4.55
CA THR A 145 10.47 6.77 5.37
C THR A 145 10.23 6.73 6.87
N SER A 146 8.99 6.94 7.34
CA SER A 146 8.61 6.80 8.75
C SER A 146 8.05 5.41 9.11
N LEU A 147 7.97 4.48 8.16
CA LEU A 147 7.38 3.16 8.40
C LEU A 147 8.27 2.34 9.34
N THR A 148 7.80 2.14 10.57
CA THR A 148 8.52 1.38 11.62
C THR A 148 8.01 -0.03 11.78
N SER A 149 6.76 -0.31 11.41
CA SER A 149 6.09 -1.59 11.60
C SER A 149 5.26 -1.99 10.39
N VAL A 150 5.42 -3.25 9.99
CA VAL A 150 4.60 -3.92 8.97
C VAL A 150 4.09 -5.23 9.56
N THR A 151 2.77 -5.41 9.56
CA THR A 151 2.13 -6.68 9.91
C THR A 151 1.53 -7.28 8.64
N PHE A 152 1.96 -8.48 8.29
CA PHE A 152 1.44 -9.18 7.11
C PHE A 152 0.25 -10.05 7.49
N GLY A 153 -0.82 -9.96 6.71
CA GLY A 153 -1.95 -10.86 6.80
C GLY A 153 -1.59 -12.30 6.40
N THR A 154 -2.41 -13.24 6.80
CA THR A 154 -2.18 -14.67 6.58
C THR A 154 -2.29 -15.10 5.11
N GLY A 155 -2.89 -14.28 4.24
CA GLY A 155 -2.99 -14.53 2.80
C GLY A 155 -1.75 -14.19 2.00
N VAL A 156 -0.82 -13.37 2.53
CA VAL A 156 0.32 -12.86 1.75
C VAL A 156 1.26 -13.99 1.34
N LYS A 157 1.37 -14.23 0.03
CA LYS A 157 2.25 -15.24 -0.57
C LYS A 157 3.49 -14.64 -1.21
N GLN A 158 3.40 -13.39 -1.70
CA GLN A 158 4.47 -12.78 -2.48
C GLN A 158 4.71 -11.32 -2.06
N ILE A 159 5.99 -10.95 -1.96
CA ILE A 159 6.43 -9.57 -1.78
C ILE A 159 7.20 -9.19 -3.04
N GLU A 160 6.63 -8.26 -3.82
CA GLU A 160 7.12 -7.92 -5.16
C GLU A 160 8.30 -6.93 -5.12
N LYS A 161 8.86 -6.66 -6.30
CA LYS A 161 10.04 -5.81 -6.48
C LYS A 161 9.84 -4.42 -5.87
N ASN A 162 10.83 -3.97 -5.06
CA ASN A 162 10.85 -2.67 -4.40
C ASN A 162 9.66 -2.41 -3.45
N ALA A 163 8.88 -3.41 -3.04
CA ALA A 163 7.64 -3.23 -2.29
C ALA A 163 7.80 -2.34 -1.05
N PHE A 164 8.91 -2.45 -0.33
CA PHE A 164 9.27 -1.65 0.86
C PHE A 164 10.63 -0.95 0.70
N SER A 165 11.09 -0.73 -0.53
CA SER A 165 12.40 -0.08 -0.71
C SER A 165 12.40 1.32 -0.11
N ASN A 166 13.53 1.71 0.50
CA ASN A 166 13.72 3.00 1.18
C ASN A 166 12.75 3.27 2.35
N CYS A 167 12.20 2.24 3.01
CA CYS A 167 11.54 2.38 4.31
C CYS A 167 12.61 2.54 5.41
N THR A 168 13.19 3.73 5.50
CA THR A 168 14.42 3.97 6.27
C THR A 168 14.26 3.88 7.78
N ALA A 169 13.03 3.98 8.30
CA ALA A 169 12.74 3.82 9.73
C ALA A 169 12.53 2.35 10.15
N LEU A 170 12.39 1.41 9.20
CA LEU A 170 12.10 0.01 9.49
C LEU A 170 13.33 -0.67 10.11
N VAL A 171 13.23 -1.09 11.38
CA VAL A 171 14.33 -1.72 12.13
C VAL A 171 14.29 -3.24 12.04
N SER A 172 13.09 -3.79 12.06
CA SER A 172 12.87 -5.23 12.00
C SER A 172 11.66 -5.59 11.15
N VAL A 173 11.70 -6.77 10.54
CA VAL A 173 10.56 -7.32 9.81
C VAL A 173 10.42 -8.81 10.09
N LYS A 174 9.17 -9.23 10.35
CA LYS A 174 8.80 -10.64 10.51
C LYS A 174 8.06 -11.09 9.25
N ILE A 175 8.67 -12.00 8.49
CA ILE A 175 8.09 -12.61 7.30
C ILE A 175 7.39 -13.91 7.71
N PRO A 176 6.06 -13.99 7.60
CA PRO A 176 5.31 -15.14 8.08
C PRO A 176 5.49 -16.38 7.18
N ALA A 177 5.06 -17.53 7.67
CA ALA A 177 5.29 -18.83 7.02
C ALA A 177 4.54 -19.00 5.68
N ASN A 178 3.46 -18.25 5.46
CA ASN A 178 2.70 -18.27 4.21
C ASN A 178 3.38 -17.54 3.05
N VAL A 179 4.41 -16.72 3.32
CA VAL A 179 5.15 -16.04 2.24
C VAL A 179 6.07 -17.03 1.54
N GLU A 180 5.86 -17.17 0.23
CA GLU A 180 6.59 -18.12 -0.63
C GLU A 180 7.78 -17.47 -1.33
N SER A 181 7.68 -16.16 -1.63
CA SER A 181 8.76 -15.47 -2.33
C SER A 181 8.85 -13.97 -1.99
N ILE A 182 10.11 -13.49 -1.99
CA ILE A 182 10.45 -12.05 -1.94
C ILE A 182 11.29 -11.75 -3.17
N LYS A 183 10.87 -10.74 -3.93
CA LYS A 183 11.55 -10.31 -5.17
C LYS A 183 12.70 -9.34 -4.87
N ASP A 184 13.50 -9.08 -5.91
CA ASP A 184 14.65 -8.19 -5.84
C ASP A 184 14.28 -6.81 -5.30
N ASP A 185 15.18 -6.26 -4.49
CA ASP A 185 15.08 -4.92 -3.91
C ASP A 185 13.83 -4.68 -3.04
N ALA A 186 13.09 -5.74 -2.65
CA ALA A 186 11.86 -5.58 -1.88
C ALA A 186 12.04 -4.73 -0.62
N PHE A 187 13.18 -4.85 0.06
CA PHE A 187 13.57 -4.06 1.25
C PHE A 187 14.87 -3.26 1.03
N ALA A 188 15.26 -3.04 -0.23
CA ALA A 188 16.49 -2.32 -0.52
C ALA A 188 16.49 -0.90 0.06
N GLY A 189 17.60 -0.48 0.63
CA GLY A 189 17.73 0.87 1.19
C GLY A 189 16.97 1.11 2.50
N CYS A 190 16.42 0.07 3.14
CA CYS A 190 15.91 0.15 4.52
C CYS A 190 17.12 0.29 5.47
N SER A 191 17.63 1.52 5.61
CA SER A 191 18.94 1.80 6.22
C SER A 191 19.05 1.45 7.71
N LYS A 192 17.91 1.27 8.40
CA LYS A 192 17.87 0.82 9.80
C LYS A 192 17.52 -0.66 9.97
N LEU A 193 17.25 -1.42 8.89
CA LEU A 193 16.81 -2.81 8.98
C LEU A 193 17.97 -3.72 9.43
N GLN A 194 17.91 -4.12 10.70
CA GLN A 194 18.92 -4.97 11.35
C GLN A 194 18.49 -6.41 11.47
N THR A 195 17.18 -6.64 11.66
CA THR A 195 16.64 -7.97 11.95
C THR A 195 15.56 -8.36 10.93
N VAL A 196 15.74 -9.53 10.32
CA VAL A 196 14.74 -10.15 9.46
C VAL A 196 14.47 -11.55 9.98
N SER A 197 13.26 -11.81 10.43
CA SER A 197 12.82 -13.15 10.85
C SER A 197 11.98 -13.77 9.74
N ILE A 198 12.38 -14.92 9.23
CA ILE A 198 11.72 -15.64 8.14
C ILE A 198 11.21 -16.97 8.67
N ALA A 199 9.88 -17.10 8.78
CA ALA A 199 9.26 -18.32 9.32
C ALA A 199 9.20 -19.48 8.29
N ASN A 200 9.18 -19.18 6.98
CA ASN A 200 9.16 -20.18 5.92
C ASN A 200 10.59 -20.59 5.51
N SER A 201 11.03 -21.78 5.93
CA SER A 201 12.36 -22.31 5.58
C SER A 201 12.55 -22.59 4.09
N ASN A 202 11.48 -22.73 3.31
CA ASN A 202 11.51 -23.00 1.88
C ASN A 202 11.25 -21.75 1.02
N MET A 203 11.15 -20.58 1.65
CA MET A 203 10.90 -19.33 0.95
C MET A 203 11.99 -19.03 -0.07
N LYS A 204 11.58 -18.56 -1.26
CA LYS A 204 12.48 -18.17 -2.34
C LYS A 204 12.75 -16.67 -2.27
N TYR A 205 13.99 -16.28 -2.14
CA TYR A 205 14.41 -14.88 -2.28
C TYR A 205 15.84 -14.79 -2.80
N THR A 206 16.18 -13.66 -3.39
CA THR A 206 17.54 -13.35 -3.83
C THR A 206 18.24 -12.54 -2.76
N ASP A 207 19.56 -12.53 -2.78
CA ASP A 207 20.37 -11.69 -1.88
C ASP A 207 20.04 -10.20 -2.07
N TYR A 208 19.58 -9.81 -3.26
CA TYR A 208 19.20 -8.42 -3.57
C TYR A 208 17.91 -7.98 -2.87
N ALA A 209 17.07 -8.89 -2.36
CA ALA A 209 15.83 -8.55 -1.65
C ALA A 209 16.07 -7.56 -0.49
N PHE A 210 17.24 -7.64 0.16
CA PHE A 210 17.63 -6.81 1.31
C PHE A 210 18.84 -5.91 1.00
N ASN A 211 19.08 -5.59 -0.26
CA ASN A 211 20.22 -4.83 -0.70
C ASN A 211 20.36 -3.49 0.04
N LYS A 212 21.59 -3.07 0.34
CA LYS A 212 21.92 -1.83 1.07
C LYS A 212 21.29 -1.72 2.47
N THR A 213 21.00 -2.85 3.13
CA THR A 213 20.55 -2.88 4.53
C THR A 213 21.69 -3.32 5.46
N PRO A 214 21.65 -2.96 6.76
CA PRO A 214 22.56 -3.54 7.75
C PRO A 214 22.44 -5.05 7.86
N TYR A 215 21.20 -5.59 7.76
CA TYR A 215 20.95 -7.03 7.71
C TYR A 215 21.72 -7.71 6.58
N PHE A 216 21.65 -7.18 5.36
CA PHE A 216 22.40 -7.72 4.21
C PHE A 216 23.90 -7.70 4.46
N LYS A 217 24.45 -6.58 4.96
CA LYS A 217 25.90 -6.44 5.26
C LYS A 217 26.38 -7.48 6.27
N ALA A 218 25.57 -7.78 7.28
CA ALA A 218 25.91 -8.77 8.31
C ALA A 218 25.90 -10.21 7.79
N HIS A 219 25.07 -10.51 6.76
CA HIS A 219 24.86 -11.88 6.26
C HIS A 219 25.56 -12.16 4.93
N SER A 220 25.93 -11.15 4.13
CA SER A 220 26.63 -11.30 2.86
C SER A 220 28.11 -11.72 3.00
N LYS A 221 28.75 -11.40 4.12
CA LYS A 221 30.16 -11.73 4.36
C LYS A 221 30.44 -13.23 4.55
N ARG A 222 29.43 -14.06 4.73
CA ARG A 222 29.59 -15.52 4.91
C ARG A 222 29.80 -16.30 3.60
N THR A 223 29.83 -15.67 2.42
CA THR A 223 29.89 -16.34 1.12
C THR A 223 31.18 -16.14 0.34
N ASN A 224 32.14 -15.33 0.82
CA ASN A 224 33.39 -15.08 0.10
C ASN A 224 34.56 -16.01 0.45
N SER A 225 34.29 -17.15 1.11
CA SER A 225 35.33 -18.15 1.42
C SER A 225 35.10 -19.50 0.72
N SER A 226 34.66 -19.50 -0.53
CA SER A 226 34.87 -20.65 -1.45
C SER A 226 34.49 -20.28 -2.90
N SER A 227 35.52 -20.14 -3.74
CA SER A 227 35.60 -20.43 -5.19
C SER A 227 34.46 -19.98 -6.13
N SER A 228 34.89 -19.18 -7.10
CA SER A 228 34.35 -19.04 -8.45
C SER A 228 33.60 -20.27 -8.97
N SER A 229 32.28 -20.17 -9.14
CA SER A 229 31.53 -20.78 -10.24
C SER A 229 30.06 -20.33 -10.19
N SER A 230 29.57 -19.92 -11.34
CA SER A 230 28.19 -19.61 -11.65
C SER A 230 27.25 -20.74 -11.20
N ASN A 231 26.39 -20.46 -10.19
CA ASN A 231 25.17 -21.24 -9.98
C ASN A 231 24.25 -20.53 -8.98
N SER A 232 23.01 -20.35 -9.38
CA SER A 232 21.90 -19.93 -8.54
C SER A 232 21.70 -20.93 -7.40
N LYS A 233 22.29 -20.66 -6.24
CA LYS A 233 22.15 -21.53 -5.07
C LYS A 233 20.94 -21.16 -4.23
N LYS A 234 20.02 -22.10 -4.10
CA LYS A 234 19.03 -22.16 -3.00
C LYS A 234 19.78 -22.10 -1.67
N ARG A 235 19.54 -21.06 -0.87
CA ARG A 235 20.05 -21.01 0.50
C ARG A 235 19.03 -21.59 1.46
N LYS A 236 19.50 -22.52 2.30
CA LYS A 236 18.77 -23.01 3.48
C LYS A 236 18.86 -21.97 4.59
N ASN A 237 17.73 -21.66 5.19
CA ASN A 237 17.59 -20.73 6.30
C ASN A 237 18.41 -21.14 7.51
N THR A 238 19.18 -20.23 8.07
CA THR A 238 19.68 -20.35 9.45
C THR A 238 18.84 -19.41 10.30
N VAL A 239 17.99 -20.01 11.13
CA VAL A 239 17.25 -19.32 12.19
C VAL A 239 18.29 -18.88 13.22
N VAL A 240 18.36 -17.58 13.52
CA VAL A 240 19.08 -17.07 14.69
C VAL A 240 18.01 -16.67 15.70
N TYR A 241 18.04 -17.36 16.85
CA TYR A 241 17.22 -17.08 18.03
C TYR A 241 17.58 -15.73 18.64
#